data_5704f3532d87c43a47ff54d65858ff5d
#
_entry.id   5704f3532d87c43a47ff54d65858ff5d
#
_cell.length_a   1.000
_cell.length_b   1.000
_cell.length_c   1.000
_cell.angle_alpha   90.00
_cell.angle_beta   90.00
_cell.angle_gamma   90.00
#
_symmetry.space_group_name_H-M   'P 1'
#
loop_
_entity.id
_entity.type
_entity.pdbx_description
1 polymer ?
#
loop_
_entity_poly.entity_id
_entity_poly.type
_entity_poly.pdbx_seq_one_letter_code
_entity_poly.pdbx_strand_id
1 'polypeptide(L)'
;ASISNPVNRRNEMMTRMRGFEDYAEQQGHVGVFFTWTAPSRFHAWKTSGNGKTVDNDKYDGTTPRETCSYLAKLWSLTRAALKRNGTPVYGFRVCEPHHDGTPHWHMLLFMRPSDRNKVISTLQHYALHDDKAELERKPVAAPAFTDITPRFDWKMIDPTKGDATGYLAKYIAKNIDGAYVGDDEEANTPADQGALHACAWASWWGIRTFQQIGGAPVGVWRELRRISNAKKHGDLVGPPKPVLQDPRFEA
;
A
#
# COMPACT_ATOMS: atom_id res chain seq x y z
N ALA A 1 -24.46 -2.35 9.66
CA ALA A 1 -24.08 -1.34 8.66
C ALA A 1 -23.41 -2.04 7.47
N SER A 2 -23.86 -1.74 6.24
CA SER A 2 -23.30 -2.35 5.04
C SER A 2 -21.91 -1.80 4.73
N ILE A 3 -20.99 -2.69 4.33
CA ILE A 3 -19.65 -2.33 3.85
C ILE A 3 -19.68 -1.66 2.46
N SER A 4 -20.82 -1.72 1.77
CA SER A 4 -21.04 -0.97 0.53
C SER A 4 -21.10 0.54 0.77
N ASN A 5 -21.40 0.98 2.01
CA ASN A 5 -21.33 2.39 2.38
C ASN A 5 -19.85 2.81 2.50
N PRO A 6 -19.39 3.84 1.77
CA PRO A 6 -18.00 4.28 1.76
C PRO A 6 -17.46 4.64 3.15
N VAL A 7 -18.28 5.33 3.96
CA VAL A 7 -17.89 5.71 5.34
C VAL A 7 -17.64 4.48 6.21
N ASN A 8 -18.52 3.47 6.14
CA ASN A 8 -18.31 2.22 6.88
C ASN A 8 -17.06 1.47 6.40
N ARG A 9 -16.84 1.45 5.09
CA ARG A 9 -15.66 0.81 4.47
C ARG A 9 -14.38 1.51 4.93
N ARG A 10 -14.34 2.84 4.88
CA ARG A 10 -13.19 3.62 5.37
C ARG A 10 -12.94 3.35 6.86
N ASN A 11 -13.97 3.47 7.70
CA ASN A 11 -13.85 3.27 9.15
C ASN A 11 -13.38 1.85 9.49
N GLU A 12 -13.85 0.82 8.78
CA GLU A 12 -13.36 -0.55 8.95
C GLU A 12 -11.87 -0.66 8.61
N MET A 13 -11.45 -0.08 7.49
CA MET A 13 -10.05 -0.10 7.05
C MET A 13 -9.15 0.60 8.09
N MET A 14 -9.54 1.80 8.54
CA MET A 14 -8.82 2.57 9.55
C MET A 14 -8.70 1.80 10.87
N THR A 15 -9.80 1.19 11.34
CA THR A 15 -9.79 0.40 12.59
C THR A 15 -8.86 -0.81 12.49
N ARG A 16 -8.84 -1.49 11.34
CA ARG A 16 -7.96 -2.64 11.13
C ARG A 16 -6.50 -2.23 11.06
N MET A 17 -6.23 -1.09 10.45
CA MET A 17 -4.88 -0.56 10.36
C MET A 17 -4.36 -0.12 11.72
N ARG A 18 -5.19 0.57 12.52
CA ARG A 18 -4.85 0.90 13.91
C ARG A 18 -4.55 -0.36 14.73
N GLY A 19 -5.30 -1.45 14.53
CA GLY A 19 -5.01 -2.72 15.19
C GLY A 19 -3.64 -3.32 14.84
N PHE A 20 -3.15 -3.13 13.61
CA PHE A 20 -1.78 -3.53 13.26
C PHE A 20 -0.73 -2.62 13.91
N GLU A 21 -0.99 -1.34 14.01
CA GLU A 21 -0.11 -0.39 14.68
C GLU A 21 -0.02 -0.69 16.18
N ASP A 22 -1.16 -0.85 16.86
CA ASP A 22 -1.21 -1.22 18.27
C ASP A 22 -0.44 -2.53 18.54
N TYR A 23 -0.58 -3.52 17.65
CA TYR A 23 0.17 -4.76 17.73
C TYR A 23 1.67 -4.55 17.52
N ALA A 24 2.05 -3.70 16.57
CA ALA A 24 3.46 -3.37 16.31
C ALA A 24 4.10 -2.69 17.52
N GLU A 25 3.40 -1.73 18.14
CA GLU A 25 3.85 -1.08 19.37
C GLU A 25 4.07 -2.10 20.51
N GLN A 26 3.11 -3.01 20.74
CA GLN A 26 3.21 -4.05 21.76
C GLN A 26 4.38 -5.01 21.53
N GLN A 27 4.73 -5.29 20.26
CA GLN A 27 5.83 -6.18 19.90
C GLN A 27 7.17 -5.46 19.71
N GLY A 28 7.22 -4.15 19.86
CA GLY A 28 8.42 -3.35 19.55
C GLY A 28 8.83 -3.41 18.08
N HIS A 29 7.87 -3.63 17.16
CA HIS A 29 8.10 -3.63 15.73
C HIS A 29 8.16 -2.20 15.18
N VAL A 30 8.83 -2.03 14.05
CA VAL A 30 8.95 -0.74 13.35
C VAL A 30 8.09 -0.73 12.09
N GLY A 31 7.51 0.43 11.80
CA GLY A 31 6.74 0.68 10.57
C GLY A 31 7.63 1.34 9.50
N VAL A 32 7.48 0.88 8.27
CA VAL A 32 8.11 1.47 7.09
C VAL A 32 7.05 1.68 6.03
N PHE A 33 7.01 2.89 5.49
CA PHE A 33 6.16 3.23 4.36
C PHE A 33 6.96 3.10 3.07
N PHE A 34 6.41 2.41 2.09
CA PHE A 34 7.03 2.17 0.80
C PHE A 34 6.15 2.71 -0.32
N THR A 35 6.79 3.28 -1.35
CA THR A 35 6.16 3.56 -2.64
C THR A 35 6.83 2.69 -3.69
N TRP A 36 6.02 2.01 -4.50
CA TRP A 36 6.48 1.09 -5.52
C TRP A 36 5.78 1.38 -6.85
N THR A 37 6.54 1.83 -7.83
CA THR A 37 6.05 2.27 -9.14
C THR A 37 6.53 1.32 -10.24
N ALA A 38 5.74 1.16 -11.29
CA ALA A 38 6.10 0.39 -12.47
C ALA A 38 7.17 1.09 -13.32
N PRO A 39 7.87 0.37 -14.23
CA PRO A 39 8.79 0.97 -15.22
C PRO A 39 8.16 2.04 -16.09
N SER A 40 8.99 2.96 -16.58
CA SER A 40 8.57 4.06 -17.46
C SER A 40 7.79 3.60 -18.69
N ARG A 41 8.12 2.44 -19.27
CA ARG A 41 7.40 1.90 -20.43
C ARG A 41 5.93 1.56 -20.19
N PHE A 42 5.47 1.49 -18.93
CA PHE A 42 4.07 1.29 -18.59
C PHE A 42 3.27 2.59 -18.51
N HIS A 43 3.94 3.74 -18.55
CA HIS A 43 3.34 5.05 -18.43
C HIS A 43 3.09 5.67 -19.80
N ALA A 44 1.82 6.00 -20.10
CA ALA A 44 1.45 6.62 -21.38
C ALA A 44 1.99 8.04 -21.49
N TRP A 45 2.09 8.77 -20.38
CA TRP A 45 2.56 10.15 -20.33
C TRP A 45 3.72 10.31 -19.37
N LYS A 46 4.53 11.33 -19.61
CA LYS A 46 5.65 11.74 -18.74
C LYS A 46 5.65 13.25 -18.56
N THR A 47 6.17 13.72 -17.43
CA THR A 47 6.41 15.15 -17.21
C THR A 47 7.74 15.54 -17.85
N SER A 48 7.72 16.51 -18.75
CA SER A 48 8.92 17.09 -19.36
C SER A 48 9.65 18.02 -18.40
N GLY A 49 10.89 18.36 -18.71
CA GLY A 49 11.74 19.23 -17.86
C GLY A 49 11.16 20.64 -17.60
N ASN A 50 10.17 21.08 -18.38
CA ASN A 50 9.43 22.34 -18.18
C ASN A 50 8.09 22.17 -17.44
N GLY A 51 7.86 21.01 -16.82
CA GLY A 51 6.64 20.70 -16.06
C GLY A 51 5.40 20.34 -16.89
N LYS A 52 5.52 20.27 -18.21
CA LYS A 52 4.38 19.91 -19.09
C LYS A 52 4.26 18.40 -19.23
N THR A 53 3.03 17.90 -19.24
CA THR A 53 2.71 16.52 -19.59
C THR A 53 2.88 16.31 -21.10
N VAL A 54 3.62 15.29 -21.49
CA VAL A 54 3.87 14.91 -22.89
C VAL A 54 3.75 13.40 -23.04
N ASP A 55 3.49 12.94 -24.24
CA ASP A 55 3.46 11.51 -24.54
C ASP A 55 4.80 10.85 -24.20
N ASN A 56 4.72 9.63 -23.70
CA ASN A 56 5.90 8.84 -23.42
C ASN A 56 6.24 7.95 -24.61
N ASP A 57 7.30 8.28 -25.31
CA ASP A 57 7.83 7.55 -26.47
C ASP A 57 8.27 6.10 -26.15
N LYS A 58 8.42 5.76 -24.85
CA LYS A 58 8.74 4.41 -24.39
C LYS A 58 7.50 3.59 -24.05
N TYR A 59 6.31 4.18 -24.10
CA TYR A 59 5.08 3.49 -23.76
C TYR A 59 4.84 2.30 -24.69
N ASP A 60 4.66 1.11 -24.10
CA ASP A 60 4.52 -0.15 -24.84
C ASP A 60 3.06 -0.60 -25.04
N GLY A 61 2.09 0.23 -24.63
CA GLY A 61 0.66 -0.09 -24.74
C GLY A 61 0.11 -0.91 -23.55
N THR A 62 0.92 -1.17 -22.53
CA THR A 62 0.49 -1.95 -21.35
C THR A 62 -0.62 -1.23 -20.60
N THR A 63 -1.75 -1.94 -20.39
CA THR A 63 -2.92 -1.40 -19.70
C THR A 63 -2.72 -1.33 -18.18
N PRO A 64 -3.51 -0.50 -17.44
CA PRO A 64 -3.46 -0.46 -15.99
C PRO A 64 -3.67 -1.83 -15.31
N ARG A 65 -4.53 -2.67 -15.88
CA ARG A 65 -4.76 -4.04 -15.38
C ARG A 65 -3.53 -4.93 -15.51
N GLU A 66 -2.85 -4.86 -16.65
CA GLU A 66 -1.62 -5.62 -16.90
C GLU A 66 -0.48 -5.11 -16.02
N THR A 67 -0.35 -3.80 -15.85
CA THR A 67 0.61 -3.19 -14.92
C THR A 67 0.35 -3.64 -13.49
N CYS A 68 -0.91 -3.68 -13.05
CA CYS A 68 -1.26 -4.18 -11.72
C CYS A 68 -0.89 -5.68 -11.57
N SER A 69 -1.07 -6.48 -12.62
CA SER A 69 -0.68 -7.90 -12.65
C SER A 69 0.84 -8.07 -12.58
N TYR A 70 1.59 -7.21 -13.27
CA TYR A 70 3.06 -7.14 -13.18
C TYR A 70 3.52 -6.85 -11.75
N LEU A 71 3.00 -5.80 -11.10
CA LEU A 71 3.33 -5.48 -9.72
C LEU A 71 2.95 -6.63 -8.76
N ALA A 72 1.82 -7.29 -8.99
CA ALA A 72 1.39 -8.43 -8.19
C ALA A 72 2.33 -9.64 -8.34
N LYS A 73 2.89 -9.88 -9.54
CA LYS A 73 3.91 -10.92 -9.79
C LYS A 73 5.19 -10.61 -9.00
N LEU A 74 5.70 -9.38 -9.08
CA LEU A 74 6.89 -8.97 -8.32
C LEU A 74 6.66 -9.10 -6.82
N TRP A 75 5.47 -8.71 -6.33
CA TRP A 75 5.11 -8.88 -4.93
C TRP A 75 5.06 -10.35 -4.51
N SER A 76 4.59 -11.24 -5.37
CA SER A 76 4.61 -12.69 -5.09
C SER A 76 6.04 -13.22 -4.91
N LEU A 77 6.97 -12.78 -5.77
CA LEU A 77 8.39 -13.13 -5.65
C LEU A 77 9.01 -12.53 -4.37
N THR A 78 8.68 -11.29 -4.07
CA THR A 78 9.12 -10.60 -2.84
C THR A 78 8.68 -11.38 -1.60
N ARG A 79 7.39 -11.75 -1.50
CA ARG A 79 6.86 -12.52 -0.37
C ARG A 79 7.56 -13.87 -0.22
N ALA A 80 7.81 -14.55 -1.33
CA ALA A 80 8.53 -15.82 -1.32
C ALA A 80 9.97 -15.64 -0.80
N ALA A 81 10.66 -14.57 -1.19
CA ALA A 81 11.99 -14.24 -0.69
C ALA A 81 11.98 -13.89 0.80
N LEU A 82 11.05 -13.05 1.25
CA LEU A 82 10.89 -12.69 2.65
C LEU A 82 10.63 -13.93 3.52
N LYS A 83 9.76 -14.85 3.04
CA LYS A 83 9.50 -16.12 3.74
C LYS A 83 10.76 -16.98 3.84
N ARG A 84 11.51 -17.19 2.74
CA ARG A 84 12.77 -17.95 2.76
C ARG A 84 13.81 -17.34 3.69
N ASN A 85 13.80 -16.02 3.80
CA ASN A 85 14.73 -15.27 4.64
C ASN A 85 14.32 -15.22 6.11
N GLY A 86 13.15 -15.74 6.49
CA GLY A 86 12.63 -15.66 7.85
C GLY A 86 12.34 -14.22 8.31
N THR A 87 11.99 -13.32 7.39
CA THR A 87 11.70 -11.90 7.67
C THR A 87 10.21 -11.61 7.43
N PRO A 88 9.32 -12.02 8.36
CA PRO A 88 7.89 -11.79 8.22
C PRO A 88 7.56 -10.30 8.25
N VAL A 89 6.60 -9.91 7.43
CA VAL A 89 6.04 -8.55 7.40
C VAL A 89 4.52 -8.62 7.45
N TYR A 90 3.89 -7.58 8.01
CA TYR A 90 2.44 -7.43 8.01
C TYR A 90 2.07 -5.95 7.87
N GLY A 91 0.86 -5.68 7.42
CA GLY A 91 0.40 -4.31 7.18
C GLY A 91 -0.62 -4.20 6.08
N PHE A 92 -0.56 -3.12 5.32
CA PHE A 92 -1.50 -2.82 4.24
C PHE A 92 -0.80 -2.31 2.99
N ARG A 93 -1.42 -2.61 1.85
CA ARG A 93 -1.08 -2.06 0.55
C ARG A 93 -2.30 -1.35 -0.02
N VAL A 94 -2.08 -0.15 -0.55
CA VAL A 94 -3.05 0.61 -1.36
C VAL A 94 -2.51 0.70 -2.78
N CYS A 95 -3.37 0.51 -3.78
CA CYS A 95 -3.08 0.70 -5.19
C CYS A 95 -3.81 1.95 -5.67
N GLU A 96 -3.08 2.91 -6.21
CA GLU A 96 -3.60 4.17 -6.73
C GLU A 96 -3.25 4.35 -8.21
N PRO A 97 -4.06 5.09 -8.99
CA PRO A 97 -3.66 5.55 -10.31
C PRO A 97 -2.67 6.71 -10.22
N HIS A 98 -1.68 6.74 -11.09
CA HIS A 98 -1.00 7.96 -11.49
C HIS A 98 -1.92 8.81 -12.39
N HIS A 99 -1.48 10.02 -12.78
CA HIS A 99 -2.24 10.90 -13.70
C HIS A 99 -2.60 10.23 -15.02
N ASP A 100 -1.75 9.34 -15.50
CA ASP A 100 -1.96 8.58 -16.75
C ASP A 100 -2.76 7.29 -16.52
N GLY A 101 -3.24 7.04 -15.31
CA GLY A 101 -3.95 5.83 -14.92
C GLY A 101 -3.06 4.64 -14.61
N THR A 102 -1.74 4.76 -14.73
CA THR A 102 -0.81 3.66 -14.41
C THR A 102 -0.83 3.39 -12.90
N PRO A 103 -1.07 2.15 -12.44
CA PRO A 103 -1.10 1.85 -11.03
C PRO A 103 0.27 1.93 -10.37
N HIS A 104 0.31 2.48 -9.16
CA HIS A 104 1.42 2.37 -8.23
C HIS A 104 0.94 1.95 -6.85
N TRP A 105 1.86 1.49 -6.01
CA TRP A 105 1.52 0.94 -4.71
C TRP A 105 2.14 1.74 -3.58
N HIS A 106 1.31 2.05 -2.60
CA HIS A 106 1.73 2.48 -1.28
C HIS A 106 1.56 1.34 -0.29
N MET A 107 2.59 1.03 0.47
CA MET A 107 2.58 -0.05 1.43
C MET A 107 3.08 0.45 2.78
N LEU A 108 2.29 0.23 3.82
CA LEU A 108 2.75 0.36 5.20
C LEU A 108 2.99 -1.04 5.74
N LEU A 109 4.24 -1.35 6.03
CA LEU A 109 4.66 -2.67 6.50
C LEU A 109 5.35 -2.55 7.86
N PHE A 110 4.93 -3.41 8.78
CA PHE A 110 5.55 -3.58 10.09
C PHE A 110 6.43 -4.82 10.11
N MET A 111 7.54 -4.75 10.85
CA MET A 111 8.54 -5.79 10.95
C MET A 111 9.39 -5.65 12.21
N ARG A 112 10.12 -6.69 12.58
CA ARG A 112 11.12 -6.58 13.65
C ARG A 112 12.22 -5.57 13.27
N PRO A 113 12.72 -4.76 14.21
CA PRO A 113 13.80 -3.80 13.92
C PRO A 113 15.03 -4.45 13.28
N SER A 114 15.38 -5.67 13.70
CA SER A 114 16.51 -6.45 13.15
C SER A 114 16.34 -6.83 11.68
N ASP A 115 15.10 -6.96 11.20
CA ASP A 115 14.79 -7.39 9.84
C ASP A 115 14.68 -6.23 8.86
N ARG A 116 14.56 -5.00 9.35
CA ARG A 116 14.27 -3.79 8.56
C ARG A 116 15.14 -3.67 7.31
N ASN A 117 16.45 -3.68 7.47
CA ASN A 117 17.35 -3.47 6.33
C ASN A 117 17.24 -4.59 5.30
N LYS A 118 17.04 -5.84 5.75
CA LYS A 118 16.85 -7.00 4.88
C LYS A 118 15.52 -6.95 4.13
N VAL A 119 14.46 -6.46 4.78
CA VAL A 119 13.15 -6.24 4.14
C VAL A 119 13.26 -5.15 3.09
N ILE A 120 13.83 -3.98 3.43
CA ILE A 120 14.02 -2.86 2.49
C ILE A 120 14.81 -3.32 1.27
N SER A 121 15.97 -3.96 1.45
CA SER A 121 16.80 -4.44 0.35
C SER A 121 16.10 -5.50 -0.51
N THR A 122 15.28 -6.36 0.10
CA THR A 122 14.49 -7.36 -0.64
C THR A 122 13.41 -6.69 -1.50
N LEU A 123 12.67 -5.73 -0.96
CA LEU A 123 11.67 -4.98 -1.72
C LEU A 123 12.31 -4.19 -2.86
N GLN A 124 13.41 -3.48 -2.57
CA GLN A 124 14.17 -2.73 -3.56
C GLN A 124 14.67 -3.62 -4.70
N HIS A 125 15.20 -4.81 -4.38
CA HIS A 125 15.68 -5.76 -5.39
C HIS A 125 14.60 -6.09 -6.42
N TYR A 126 13.38 -6.40 -5.96
CA TYR A 126 12.28 -6.73 -6.86
C TYR A 126 11.65 -5.51 -7.53
N ALA A 127 11.63 -4.34 -6.88
CA ALA A 127 11.19 -3.10 -7.50
C ALA A 127 12.07 -2.70 -8.69
N LEU A 128 13.36 -3.03 -8.63
CA LEU A 128 14.37 -2.72 -9.65
C LEU A 128 14.67 -3.92 -10.57
N HIS A 129 13.78 -4.93 -10.59
CA HIS A 129 14.02 -6.16 -11.34
C HIS A 129 14.16 -5.92 -12.85
N ASP A 130 13.27 -5.10 -13.41
CA ASP A 130 13.23 -4.79 -14.84
C ASP A 130 13.59 -3.31 -15.12
N ASP A 131 14.12 -3.05 -16.31
CA ASP A 131 14.36 -1.68 -16.85
C ASP A 131 15.23 -0.79 -15.94
N LYS A 132 16.16 -1.37 -15.19
CA LYS A 132 17.01 -0.66 -14.23
C LYS A 132 17.83 0.45 -14.89
N ALA A 133 18.23 0.28 -16.16
CA ALA A 133 19.02 1.26 -16.91
C ALA A 133 18.30 2.61 -17.07
N GLU A 134 16.98 2.65 -17.03
CA GLU A 134 16.21 3.92 -17.11
C GLU A 134 16.44 4.85 -15.91
N LEU A 135 16.96 4.32 -14.81
CA LEU A 135 17.22 5.03 -13.56
C LEU A 135 18.61 5.69 -13.50
N GLU A 136 19.45 5.43 -14.49
CA GLU A 136 20.76 6.08 -14.60
C GLU A 136 20.58 7.56 -14.93
N ARG A 137 21.25 8.41 -14.15
CA ARG A 137 21.35 9.86 -14.37
C ARG A 137 22.74 10.20 -14.80
N LYS A 138 22.87 10.94 -15.91
CA LYS A 138 24.16 11.40 -16.47
C LYS A 138 24.17 12.94 -16.51
N PRO A 139 24.37 13.61 -15.37
CA PRO A 139 24.46 15.06 -15.33
C PRO A 139 25.68 15.56 -16.09
N VAL A 140 25.58 16.74 -16.73
CA VAL A 140 26.65 17.31 -17.55
C VAL A 140 27.93 17.62 -16.76
N ALA A 141 27.79 17.96 -15.48
CA ALA A 141 28.89 18.44 -14.63
C ALA A 141 29.19 17.53 -13.42
N ALA A 142 28.66 16.31 -13.36
CA ALA A 142 28.86 15.40 -12.25
C ALA A 142 28.96 13.95 -12.72
N PRO A 143 29.53 13.03 -11.90
CA PRO A 143 29.51 11.60 -12.19
C PRO A 143 28.11 11.05 -12.36
N ALA A 144 27.93 10.06 -13.22
CA ALA A 144 26.68 9.35 -13.36
C ALA A 144 26.29 8.66 -12.04
N PHE A 145 25.01 8.67 -11.71
CA PHE A 145 24.47 7.98 -10.53
C PHE A 145 23.13 7.31 -10.84
N THR A 146 22.70 6.39 -10.00
CA THR A 146 21.39 5.74 -10.15
C THR A 146 20.40 6.37 -9.17
N ASP A 147 19.34 6.99 -9.73
CA ASP A 147 18.23 7.51 -8.96
C ASP A 147 17.08 6.50 -8.97
N ILE A 148 16.89 5.81 -7.85
CA ILE A 148 15.88 4.77 -7.71
C ILE A 148 14.51 5.30 -7.26
N THR A 149 14.44 6.56 -6.82
CA THR A 149 13.22 7.15 -6.21
C THR A 149 11.99 7.11 -7.13
N PRO A 150 12.10 7.24 -8.46
CA PRO A 150 10.94 7.09 -9.35
C PRO A 150 10.32 5.70 -9.34
N ARG A 151 11.08 4.66 -8.94
CA ARG A 151 10.64 3.26 -8.95
C ARG A 151 10.40 2.70 -7.55
N PHE A 152 11.19 3.15 -6.59
CA PHE A 152 11.17 2.66 -5.23
C PHE A 152 11.60 3.75 -4.26
N ASP A 153 10.70 4.15 -3.40
CA ASP A 153 10.97 5.06 -2.28
C ASP A 153 10.49 4.44 -0.97
N TRP A 154 11.11 4.82 0.14
CA TRP A 154 10.69 4.37 1.45
C TRP A 154 10.99 5.40 2.54
N LYS A 155 10.16 5.40 3.56
CA LYS A 155 10.29 6.29 4.73
C LYS A 155 10.02 5.53 6.01
N MET A 156 10.88 5.72 7.01
CA MET A 156 10.59 5.26 8.36
C MET A 156 9.39 6.01 8.91
N ILE A 157 8.49 5.29 9.55
CA ILE A 157 7.46 5.92 10.37
C ILE A 157 8.14 6.44 11.64
N ASP A 158 8.01 7.74 11.87
CA ASP A 158 8.50 8.41 13.06
C ASP A 158 7.31 8.67 13.99
N PRO A 159 7.18 7.92 15.10
CA PRO A 159 6.03 8.06 16.01
C PRO A 159 5.92 9.46 16.62
N THR A 160 7.02 10.24 16.62
CA THR A 160 7.01 11.62 17.16
C THR A 160 6.35 12.63 16.21
N LYS A 161 6.24 12.28 14.91
CA LYS A 161 5.66 13.13 13.87
C LYS A 161 4.23 12.74 13.48
N GLY A 162 3.72 11.64 14.01
CA GLY A 162 2.38 11.14 13.75
C GLY A 162 2.34 9.62 13.77
N ASP A 163 1.13 9.08 13.85
CA ASP A 163 0.92 7.63 13.85
C ASP A 163 1.06 7.03 12.43
N ALA A 164 1.38 5.74 12.38
CA ALA A 164 1.52 5.01 11.12
C ALA A 164 0.19 4.96 10.35
N THR A 165 -0.91 4.91 11.10
CA THR A 165 -2.27 4.94 10.56
C THR A 165 -2.53 6.24 9.79
N GLY A 166 -2.07 7.39 10.31
CA GLY A 166 -2.19 8.69 9.67
C GLY A 166 -1.48 8.76 8.32
N TYR A 167 -0.30 8.12 8.20
CA TYR A 167 0.41 8.06 6.92
C TYR A 167 -0.40 7.41 5.79
N LEU A 168 -1.14 6.34 6.09
CA LEU A 168 -1.93 5.63 5.09
C LEU A 168 -3.36 6.16 4.98
N ALA A 169 -3.84 6.92 5.97
CA ALA A 169 -5.21 7.44 6.03
C ALA A 169 -5.58 8.24 4.78
N LYS A 170 -4.68 9.12 4.33
CA LYS A 170 -4.90 9.93 3.12
C LYS A 170 -5.11 9.06 1.87
N TYR A 171 -4.33 7.99 1.72
CA TYR A 171 -4.46 7.07 0.57
C TYR A 171 -5.73 6.24 0.64
N ILE A 172 -6.16 5.86 1.86
CA ILE A 172 -7.45 5.20 2.06
C ILE A 172 -8.60 6.13 1.68
N ALA A 173 -8.57 7.37 2.17
CA ALA A 173 -9.62 8.35 1.90
C ALA A 173 -9.67 8.72 0.41
N LYS A 174 -8.53 9.01 -0.23
CA LYS A 174 -8.44 9.27 -1.68
C LYS A 174 -9.03 8.16 -2.55
N ASN A 175 -9.02 6.91 -2.07
CA ASN A 175 -9.52 5.75 -2.82
C ASN A 175 -10.88 5.24 -2.35
N ILE A 176 -11.58 5.99 -1.47
CA ILE A 176 -12.93 5.59 -0.98
C ILE A 176 -13.93 6.73 -1.12
N ASP A 177 -13.72 7.88 -0.47
CA ASP A 177 -14.72 8.96 -0.38
C ASP A 177 -14.13 10.37 -0.29
N GLY A 178 -12.81 10.53 -0.32
CA GLY A 178 -12.12 11.82 -0.23
C GLY A 178 -12.23 12.54 1.12
N ALA A 179 -12.84 11.92 2.14
CA ALA A 179 -13.10 12.60 3.40
C ALA A 179 -11.79 12.83 4.20
N TYR A 180 -11.66 14.03 4.77
CA TYR A 180 -10.51 14.46 5.61
C TYR A 180 -9.16 14.53 4.88
N VAL A 181 -9.16 14.59 3.55
CA VAL A 181 -7.97 14.91 2.74
C VAL A 181 -8.19 16.24 2.04
N GLY A 182 -7.12 16.99 1.82
CA GLY A 182 -7.16 18.19 0.99
C GLY A 182 -7.38 17.84 -0.48
N ASP A 183 -7.71 18.85 -1.27
CA ASP A 183 -7.85 18.72 -2.71
C ASP A 183 -6.58 18.15 -3.34
N ASP A 184 -6.73 17.48 -4.47
CA ASP A 184 -5.61 16.95 -5.21
C ASP A 184 -4.96 18.09 -6.01
N GLU A 185 -3.91 18.69 -5.45
CA GLU A 185 -3.19 19.81 -6.04
C GLU A 185 -2.59 19.46 -7.42
N GLU A 186 -2.16 18.20 -7.60
CA GLU A 186 -1.57 17.75 -8.87
C GLU A 186 -2.63 17.60 -9.96
N ALA A 187 -3.80 17.07 -9.61
CA ALA A 187 -4.93 16.92 -10.54
C ALA A 187 -5.83 18.16 -10.60
N ASN A 188 -5.60 19.15 -9.74
CA ASN A 188 -6.46 20.34 -9.56
C ASN A 188 -7.95 19.94 -9.41
N THR A 189 -8.20 18.91 -8.60
CA THR A 189 -9.50 18.27 -8.46
C THR A 189 -9.90 18.22 -6.98
N PRO A 190 -11.16 18.55 -6.62
CA PRO A 190 -11.68 18.37 -5.27
C PRO A 190 -11.51 16.90 -4.79
N ALA A 191 -11.23 16.73 -3.51
CA ALA A 191 -10.90 15.42 -2.93
C ALA A 191 -11.98 14.34 -3.14
N ASP A 192 -13.26 14.71 -3.09
CA ASP A 192 -14.39 13.82 -3.31
C ASP A 192 -14.50 13.37 -4.77
N GLN A 193 -14.26 14.27 -5.72
CA GLN A 193 -14.23 13.94 -7.14
C GLN A 193 -13.01 13.06 -7.48
N GLY A 194 -11.84 13.35 -6.91
CA GLY A 194 -10.65 12.49 -7.03
C GLY A 194 -10.92 11.08 -6.55
N ALA A 195 -11.60 10.92 -5.41
CA ALA A 195 -11.99 9.59 -4.90
C ALA A 195 -12.98 8.87 -5.82
N LEU A 196 -13.95 9.57 -6.40
CA LEU A 196 -14.88 8.99 -7.39
C LEU A 196 -14.13 8.51 -8.64
N HIS A 197 -13.19 9.31 -9.16
CA HIS A 197 -12.35 8.92 -10.29
C HIS A 197 -11.51 7.68 -9.98
N ALA A 198 -10.87 7.62 -8.80
CA ALA A 198 -10.09 6.45 -8.38
C ALA A 198 -10.96 5.18 -8.23
N CYS A 199 -12.17 5.31 -7.67
CA CYS A 199 -13.11 4.21 -7.58
C CYS A 199 -13.61 3.73 -8.96
N ALA A 200 -13.92 4.66 -9.87
CA ALA A 200 -14.34 4.36 -11.24
C ALA A 200 -13.20 3.66 -12.02
N TRP A 201 -11.98 4.18 -11.93
CA TRP A 201 -10.79 3.59 -12.51
C TRP A 201 -10.56 2.15 -12.01
N ALA A 202 -10.61 1.95 -10.69
CA ALA A 202 -10.41 0.63 -10.12
C ALA A 202 -11.50 -0.36 -10.55
N SER A 203 -12.75 0.09 -10.66
CA SER A 203 -13.88 -0.72 -11.14
C SER A 203 -13.73 -1.07 -12.61
N TRP A 204 -13.39 -0.10 -13.46
CA TRP A 204 -13.21 -0.29 -14.90
C TRP A 204 -12.12 -1.29 -15.22
N TRP A 205 -10.98 -1.19 -14.54
CA TRP A 205 -9.83 -2.07 -14.77
C TRP A 205 -9.87 -3.37 -13.93
N GLY A 206 -10.86 -3.55 -13.06
CA GLY A 206 -10.96 -4.71 -12.16
C GLY A 206 -9.79 -4.79 -11.17
N ILE A 207 -9.30 -3.64 -10.68
CA ILE A 207 -8.15 -3.53 -9.80
C ILE A 207 -8.58 -3.56 -8.33
N ARG A 208 -7.90 -4.39 -7.53
CA ARG A 208 -8.06 -4.39 -6.08
C ARG A 208 -7.24 -3.25 -5.48
N THR A 209 -7.90 -2.20 -5.02
CA THR A 209 -7.25 -1.03 -4.41
C THR A 209 -6.62 -1.31 -3.06
N PHE A 210 -7.20 -2.18 -2.23
CA PHE A 210 -6.72 -2.45 -0.86
C PHE A 210 -6.37 -3.91 -0.67
N GLN A 211 -5.22 -4.17 -0.05
CA GLN A 211 -4.78 -5.51 0.31
C GLN A 211 -4.16 -5.51 1.70
N GLN A 212 -4.76 -6.28 2.61
CA GLN A 212 -4.12 -6.63 3.87
C GLN A 212 -2.99 -7.63 3.61
N ILE A 213 -1.89 -7.48 4.33
CA ILE A 213 -0.71 -8.35 4.28
C ILE A 213 -0.52 -8.89 5.70
N GLY A 214 -0.51 -10.20 5.84
CA GLY A 214 -0.47 -10.84 7.15
C GLY A 214 -1.71 -10.61 8.01
N GLY A 215 -1.66 -11.03 9.26
CA GLY A 215 -2.74 -10.89 10.22
C GLY A 215 -3.98 -11.75 9.92
N ALA A 216 -5.00 -11.64 10.77
CA ALA A 216 -6.23 -12.42 10.65
C ALA A 216 -7.02 -12.06 9.38
N PRO A 217 -7.59 -13.05 8.67
CA PRO A 217 -8.50 -12.80 7.57
C PRO A 217 -9.65 -11.86 7.97
N VAL A 218 -10.11 -11.03 7.04
CA VAL A 218 -11.17 -10.02 7.29
C VAL A 218 -12.44 -10.64 7.88
N GLY A 219 -12.83 -11.84 7.42
CA GLY A 219 -13.98 -12.56 7.97
C GLY A 219 -13.81 -12.88 9.46
N VAL A 220 -12.64 -13.39 9.84
CA VAL A 220 -12.32 -13.70 11.24
C VAL A 220 -12.33 -12.42 12.09
N TRP A 221 -11.74 -11.34 11.60
CA TRP A 221 -11.74 -10.04 12.30
C TRP A 221 -13.18 -9.52 12.53
N ARG A 222 -14.05 -9.61 11.53
CA ARG A 222 -15.45 -9.20 11.64
C ARG A 222 -16.22 -10.04 12.65
N GLU A 223 -16.01 -11.35 12.66
CA GLU A 223 -16.62 -12.25 13.64
C GLU A 223 -16.15 -11.95 15.07
N LEU A 224 -14.87 -11.74 15.28
CA LEU A 224 -14.32 -11.36 16.59
C LEU A 224 -14.91 -10.03 17.08
N ARG A 225 -15.05 -9.04 16.19
CA ARG A 225 -15.69 -7.76 16.51
C ARG A 225 -17.16 -7.91 16.86
N ARG A 226 -17.91 -8.78 16.15
CA ARG A 226 -19.31 -9.10 16.44
C ARG A 226 -19.44 -9.72 17.83
N ILE A 227 -18.59 -10.69 18.15
CA ILE A 227 -18.56 -11.35 19.46
C ILE A 227 -18.23 -10.35 20.58
N SER A 228 -17.27 -9.48 20.37
CA SER A 228 -16.88 -8.45 21.35
C SER A 228 -18.02 -7.45 21.62
N ASN A 229 -18.75 -7.05 20.57
CA ASN A 229 -19.91 -6.18 20.72
C ASN A 229 -21.07 -6.89 21.44
N ALA A 230 -21.36 -8.15 21.11
CA ALA A 230 -22.37 -8.95 21.79
C ALA A 230 -22.08 -9.11 23.29
N LYS A 231 -20.81 -9.33 23.67
CA LYS A 231 -20.39 -9.35 25.07
C LYS A 231 -20.64 -8.02 25.80
N LYS A 232 -20.34 -6.90 25.17
CA LYS A 232 -20.62 -5.56 25.75
C LYS A 232 -22.10 -5.31 25.99
N HIS A 233 -22.98 -5.97 25.22
CA HIS A 233 -24.43 -5.87 25.35
C HIS A 233 -25.06 -7.03 26.18
N GLY A 234 -24.25 -7.88 26.79
CA GLY A 234 -24.75 -8.98 27.64
C GLY A 234 -25.31 -10.18 26.87
N ASP A 235 -25.14 -10.24 25.54
CA ASP A 235 -25.78 -11.25 24.67
C ASP A 235 -25.02 -12.58 24.58
N LEU A 236 -23.86 -12.72 25.25
CA LEU A 236 -23.05 -13.94 25.21
C LEU A 236 -22.61 -14.39 26.60
N VAL A 237 -22.88 -15.66 26.89
CA VAL A 237 -22.41 -16.37 28.10
C VAL A 237 -21.14 -17.16 27.75
N GLY A 238 -20.02 -16.84 28.41
CA GLY A 238 -18.76 -17.57 28.36
C GLY A 238 -17.59 -16.85 27.66
N PRO A 239 -16.32 -17.18 28.01
CA PRO A 239 -15.14 -16.61 27.37
C PRO A 239 -14.99 -17.14 25.95
N PRO A 240 -14.53 -16.30 24.98
CA PRO A 240 -14.15 -16.82 23.67
C PRO A 240 -12.94 -17.74 23.82
N LYS A 241 -12.92 -18.86 23.09
CA LYS A 241 -11.72 -19.67 22.97
C LYS A 241 -10.60 -18.79 22.41
N PRO A 242 -9.35 -18.90 22.92
CA PRO A 242 -8.24 -18.12 22.39
C PRO A 242 -8.01 -18.49 20.92
N VAL A 243 -8.23 -17.55 20.02
CA VAL A 243 -7.99 -17.70 18.58
C VAL A 243 -6.48 -17.72 18.28
N LEU A 244 -5.65 -17.38 19.26
CA LEU A 244 -4.19 -17.30 19.17
C LEU A 244 -3.46 -18.66 19.11
N GLN A 245 -4.15 -19.79 19.21
CA GLN A 245 -3.56 -21.13 19.12
C GLN A 245 -3.91 -21.88 17.82
N ASP A 246 -4.33 -21.19 16.78
CA ASP A 246 -4.56 -21.82 15.48
C ASP A 246 -3.23 -21.96 14.73
N PRO A 247 -2.75 -23.19 14.43
CA PRO A 247 -1.48 -23.42 13.72
C PRO A 247 -1.40 -22.76 12.36
N ARG A 248 -2.52 -22.29 11.81
CA ARG A 248 -2.58 -21.52 10.55
C ARG A 248 -1.98 -20.11 10.66
N PHE A 249 -1.68 -19.64 11.88
CA PHE A 249 -1.07 -18.35 12.14
C PHE A 249 0.45 -18.41 12.38
N GLU A 250 1.03 -19.63 12.46
CA GLU A 250 2.47 -19.85 12.65
C GLU A 250 3.26 -20.02 11.35
N ALA A 251 2.69 -19.72 10.19
CA ALA A 251 3.34 -19.87 8.88
C ALA A 251 3.58 -18.54 8.15
#